data_23bd35ee34324a21fac94c14ccda68a3
#
_entry.id   23bd35ee34324a21fac94c14ccda68a3
#
_cell.length_a   1.000
_cell.length_b   1.000
_cell.length_c   1.000
_cell.angle_alpha   90.00
_cell.angle_beta   90.00
_cell.angle_gamma   90.00
#
_symmetry.space_group_name_H-M   'P 1'
#
loop_
_entity.id
_entity.type
_entity.pdbx_description
1 polymer ?
#
loop_
_entity_poly.entity_id
_entity_poly.type
_entity_poly.pdbx_seq_one_letter_code
_entity_poly.pdbx_strand_id
1 'polypeptide(L)'
;DDTYIDPNYLSDNDTVLLCATKRIICSPKDHIHTSGAKAYDIFEHYELCKTCGKKMLDTVYTHSESSYKGREHWYVDKQPTNTTDGRWYKKCGGCNYEFDSLTIPKKSNQIIVKSYDELKAALAKGGKQWITINFTNSYNGYEVIEDSKRNNELCLDDPKAEITINMNKFKISRETLYDDCLFNIKRGSLRILQFDTSSLNDNNTTFSFFSGNNNRCIFNVAKGASLRLSNIKGVARSTEFYYDFPCVISKGNLQIDGGIY
;
A
#
# COMPACT_ATOMS: atom_id res chain seq x y z
N ASP A 1 18.46 -21.22 14.16
CA ASP A 1 19.54 -21.74 15.01
C ASP A 1 20.47 -20.59 15.33
N ASP A 2 20.24 -19.98 16.50
CA ASP A 2 21.13 -18.97 17.05
C ASP A 2 22.38 -19.69 17.55
N THR A 3 23.44 -19.70 16.76
CA THR A 3 24.74 -20.17 17.21
C THR A 3 25.32 -19.11 18.18
N TYR A 4 25.16 -19.37 19.46
CA TYR A 4 25.86 -18.64 20.51
C TYR A 4 27.35 -19.00 20.39
N ILE A 5 28.18 -18.01 20.06
CA ILE A 5 29.64 -18.16 20.14
C ILE A 5 30.05 -17.66 21.51
N ASP A 6 30.44 -18.58 22.40
CA ASP A 6 31.01 -18.24 23.71
C ASP A 6 32.37 -17.53 23.48
N PRO A 7 32.51 -16.28 23.91
CA PRO A 7 33.73 -15.51 23.71
C PRO A 7 34.97 -16.12 24.40
N ASN A 8 34.81 -17.07 25.31
CA ASN A 8 35.91 -17.77 25.94
C ASN A 8 36.54 -18.89 25.10
N TYR A 9 35.97 -19.20 23.94
CA TYR A 9 36.51 -20.20 23.01
C TYR A 9 37.16 -19.60 21.77
N LEU A 10 37.28 -18.27 21.68
CA LEU A 10 38.01 -17.63 20.59
C LEU A 10 39.49 -17.58 20.94
N SER A 11 40.36 -18.19 20.14
CA SER A 11 41.80 -18.04 20.25
C SER A 11 42.23 -16.67 19.70
N ASP A 12 43.35 -16.14 20.16
CA ASP A 12 43.89 -14.82 19.77
C ASP A 12 44.17 -14.68 18.25
N ASN A 13 44.07 -15.78 17.49
CA ASN A 13 44.28 -15.80 16.04
C ASN A 13 43.02 -15.99 15.21
N ASP A 14 41.84 -16.06 15.82
CA ASP A 14 40.60 -16.23 15.08
C ASP A 14 40.13 -14.89 14.53
N THR A 15 40.26 -14.71 13.22
CA THR A 15 39.69 -13.59 12.51
C THR A 15 38.19 -13.87 12.28
N VAL A 16 37.36 -13.44 13.21
CA VAL A 16 35.90 -13.49 13.00
C VAL A 16 35.56 -12.31 12.07
N LEU A 17 35.12 -12.62 10.86
CA LEU A 17 34.52 -11.65 9.97
C LEU A 17 33.18 -11.23 10.54
N LEU A 18 33.18 -10.20 11.41
CA LEU A 18 31.97 -9.60 11.95
C LEU A 18 31.26 -8.84 10.83
N CYS A 19 30.35 -9.50 10.14
CA CYS A 19 29.31 -8.76 9.45
C CYS A 19 28.66 -7.80 10.46
N ALA A 20 28.54 -6.54 10.11
CA ALA A 20 28.41 -5.35 10.96
C ALA A 20 27.16 -5.23 11.88
N THR A 21 26.67 -6.30 12.45
CA THR A 21 25.66 -6.27 13.50
C THR A 21 26.15 -7.04 14.72
N LYS A 22 27.04 -6.41 15.46
CA LYS A 22 27.42 -6.93 16.77
C LYS A 22 26.19 -6.86 17.68
N ARG A 23 25.46 -7.95 17.83
CA ARG A 23 24.47 -8.09 18.90
C ARG A 23 25.21 -8.15 20.22
N ILE A 24 25.25 -7.03 20.92
CA ILE A 24 25.82 -6.99 22.26
C ILE A 24 24.74 -7.44 23.24
N ILE A 25 24.79 -8.71 23.63
CA ILE A 25 23.84 -9.27 24.59
C ILE A 25 24.28 -8.88 26.01
N CYS A 26 23.37 -8.36 26.83
CA CYS A 26 23.59 -8.16 28.22
C CYS A 26 23.65 -9.51 28.97
N SER A 27 24.74 -9.80 29.67
CA SER A 27 24.75 -10.90 30.62
C SER A 27 23.89 -10.54 31.84
N PRO A 28 22.98 -11.42 32.30
CA PRO A 28 22.15 -11.14 33.49
C PRO A 28 22.94 -11.19 34.81
N LYS A 29 24.24 -11.45 34.75
CA LYS A 29 25.04 -11.68 35.97
C LYS A 29 25.48 -10.42 36.72
N ASP A 30 25.46 -9.25 36.06
CA ASP A 30 26.13 -8.07 36.63
C ASP A 30 25.17 -7.03 37.26
N HIS A 31 23.91 -7.02 36.91
CA HIS A 31 22.87 -6.14 37.47
C HIS A 31 21.47 -6.53 36.99
N ILE A 32 20.44 -6.01 37.64
CA ILE A 32 19.06 -6.13 37.20
C ILE A 32 18.87 -5.19 36.01
N HIS A 33 18.51 -5.75 34.85
CA HIS A 33 18.22 -4.96 33.67
C HIS A 33 16.88 -4.25 33.82
N THR A 34 16.88 -2.96 33.65
CA THR A 34 15.68 -2.13 33.63
C THR A 34 15.52 -1.47 32.28
N SER A 35 14.28 -1.42 31.79
CA SER A 35 13.92 -0.78 30.55
C SER A 35 14.41 0.68 30.49
N GLY A 36 15.04 1.04 29.37
CA GLY A 36 15.58 2.36 29.10
C GLY A 36 15.05 2.93 27.78
N ALA A 37 15.95 3.45 26.97
CA ALA A 37 15.58 4.02 25.68
C ALA A 37 15.20 2.94 24.67
N LYS A 38 14.18 3.20 23.85
CA LYS A 38 13.86 2.40 22.67
C LYS A 38 14.90 2.62 21.58
N ALA A 39 15.31 1.54 20.94
CA ALA A 39 16.22 1.56 19.80
C ALA A 39 15.72 0.62 18.71
N TYR A 40 16.25 0.73 17.51
CA TYR A 40 15.89 -0.13 16.39
C TYR A 40 17.03 -0.21 15.38
N ASP A 41 17.02 -1.28 14.60
CA ASP A 41 17.81 -1.46 13.38
C ASP A 41 16.87 -1.75 12.20
N ILE A 42 17.39 -2.23 11.08
CA ILE A 42 16.57 -2.50 9.88
C ILE A 42 15.63 -3.72 10.00
N PHE A 43 15.79 -4.56 11.02
CA PHE A 43 15.02 -5.79 11.18
C PHE A 43 14.06 -5.74 12.37
N GLU A 44 14.47 -5.09 13.44
CA GLU A 44 13.79 -5.19 14.72
C GLU A 44 13.90 -3.93 15.57
N HIS A 45 12.99 -3.79 16.53
CA HIS A 45 13.10 -2.79 17.57
C HIS A 45 13.16 -3.45 18.96
N TYR A 46 13.80 -2.77 19.91
CA TYR A 46 14.09 -3.26 21.23
C TYR A 46 14.30 -2.11 22.22
N GLU A 47 14.38 -2.45 23.49
CA GLU A 47 14.76 -1.51 24.53
C GLU A 47 16.23 -1.71 24.94
N LEU A 48 16.88 -0.62 25.26
CA LEU A 48 18.22 -0.66 25.82
C LEU A 48 18.12 -0.69 27.34
N CYS A 49 19.00 -1.44 27.99
CA CYS A 49 19.10 -1.39 29.43
C CYS A 49 19.52 0.01 29.92
N LYS A 50 18.77 0.60 30.85
CA LYS A 50 19.02 1.94 31.38
C LYS A 50 20.39 2.06 32.02
N THR A 51 20.89 0.98 32.63
CA THR A 51 22.15 0.96 33.37
C THR A 51 23.37 0.73 32.49
N CYS A 52 23.32 -0.26 31.59
CA CYS A 52 24.48 -0.64 30.77
C CYS A 52 24.34 -0.28 29.26
N GLY A 53 23.21 0.23 28.84
CA GLY A 53 22.96 0.61 27.44
C GLY A 53 22.87 -0.57 26.46
N LYS A 54 22.93 -1.81 26.94
CA LYS A 54 22.88 -2.98 26.06
C LYS A 54 21.45 -3.36 25.70
N LYS A 55 21.29 -4.05 24.56
CA LYS A 55 20.01 -4.56 24.07
C LYS A 55 19.40 -5.58 25.06
N MET A 56 18.14 -5.40 25.40
CA MET A 56 17.37 -6.31 26.23
C MET A 56 16.67 -7.32 25.34
N LEU A 57 17.01 -8.61 25.47
CA LEU A 57 16.51 -9.66 24.56
C LEU A 57 15.02 -9.95 24.71
N ASP A 58 14.49 -9.79 25.90
CA ASP A 58 13.06 -9.97 26.21
C ASP A 58 12.17 -8.87 25.62
N THR A 59 12.77 -7.80 25.10
CA THR A 59 12.07 -6.65 24.49
C THR A 59 12.25 -6.56 22.98
N VAL A 60 12.80 -7.60 22.36
CA VAL A 60 13.07 -7.63 20.92
C VAL A 60 11.82 -8.03 20.15
N TYR A 61 11.39 -7.15 19.25
CA TYR A 61 10.25 -7.40 18.38
C TYR A 61 10.62 -7.06 16.93
N THR A 62 10.23 -7.90 16.00
CA THR A 62 10.33 -7.58 14.57
C THR A 62 9.50 -6.35 14.25
N HIS A 63 9.96 -5.56 13.28
CA HIS A 63 9.16 -4.43 12.83
C HIS A 63 7.82 -4.91 12.27
N SER A 64 6.76 -4.25 12.68
CA SER A 64 5.43 -4.42 12.12
C SER A 64 4.88 -3.07 11.70
N GLU A 65 4.32 -2.99 10.50
CA GLU A 65 3.67 -1.78 10.06
C GLU A 65 2.55 -1.39 11.01
N SER A 66 2.47 -0.11 11.30
CA SER A 66 1.34 0.41 12.07
C SER A 66 0.07 0.20 11.27
N SER A 67 -0.84 -0.57 11.83
CA SER A 67 -2.14 -0.82 11.23
C SER A 67 -3.26 -0.23 12.09
N TYR A 68 -4.26 0.33 11.45
CA TYR A 68 -5.50 0.73 12.07
C TYR A 68 -6.63 -0.08 11.46
N LYS A 69 -7.30 -0.91 12.28
CA LYS A 69 -8.38 -1.81 11.82
C LYS A 69 -7.99 -2.69 10.62
N GLY A 70 -6.78 -3.29 10.66
CA GLY A 70 -6.29 -4.18 9.60
C GLY A 70 -5.83 -3.48 8.32
N ARG A 71 -5.66 -2.17 8.35
CA ARG A 71 -5.22 -1.36 7.21
C ARG A 71 -3.90 -0.68 7.49
N GLU A 72 -3.12 -0.48 6.45
CA GLU A 72 -1.90 0.31 6.54
C GLU A 72 -2.20 1.74 7.00
N HIS A 73 -1.45 2.20 7.99
CA HIS A 73 -1.54 3.57 8.46
C HIS A 73 -0.44 4.43 7.84
N TRP A 74 -0.84 5.40 7.03
CA TRP A 74 0.03 6.40 6.47
C TRP A 74 0.07 7.64 7.37
N TYR A 75 1.26 8.02 7.75
CA TYR A 75 1.51 9.25 8.51
C TYR A 75 1.80 10.40 7.55
N VAL A 76 1.22 11.54 7.85
CA VAL A 76 1.46 12.76 7.08
C VAL A 76 2.60 13.51 7.75
N ASP A 77 3.72 13.63 7.04
CA ASP A 77 4.82 14.50 7.44
C ASP A 77 4.56 15.93 6.94
N LYS A 78 4.17 16.04 5.67
CA LYS A 78 3.88 17.31 5.03
C LYS A 78 2.75 17.18 4.03
N GLN A 79 1.75 18.06 4.13
CA GLN A 79 0.70 18.14 3.12
C GLN A 79 1.20 18.90 1.88
N PRO A 80 0.81 18.48 0.67
CA PRO A 80 1.14 19.21 -0.54
C PRO A 80 0.42 20.55 -0.58
N THR A 81 1.13 21.59 -1.00
CA THR A 81 0.56 22.91 -1.30
C THR A 81 0.52 23.15 -2.82
N ASN A 82 0.15 24.33 -3.26
CA ASN A 82 0.22 24.66 -4.69
C ASN A 82 1.65 24.76 -5.22
N THR A 83 2.62 25.01 -4.34
CA THR A 83 4.01 25.26 -4.70
C THR A 83 5.01 24.23 -4.17
N THR A 84 4.64 23.46 -3.14
CA THR A 84 5.53 22.50 -2.50
C THR A 84 4.91 21.11 -2.48
N ASP A 85 5.77 20.09 -2.68
CA ASP A 85 5.39 18.69 -2.55
C ASP A 85 5.09 18.33 -1.10
N GLY A 86 4.19 17.37 -0.92
CA GLY A 86 3.92 16.70 0.33
C GLY A 86 4.79 15.47 0.52
N ARG A 87 4.77 14.94 1.75
CA ARG A 87 5.42 13.66 2.07
C ARG A 87 4.55 12.86 3.03
N TRP A 88 4.33 11.63 2.67
CA TRP A 88 3.63 10.66 3.48
C TRP A 88 4.52 9.43 3.67
N TYR A 89 4.42 8.76 4.81
CA TYR A 89 5.27 7.63 5.12
C TYR A 89 4.54 6.58 5.97
N LYS A 90 5.04 5.36 5.93
CA LYS A 90 4.62 4.28 6.82
C LYS A 90 5.72 4.01 7.83
N LYS A 91 5.37 3.75 9.08
CA LYS A 91 6.34 3.42 10.13
C LYS A 91 5.90 2.24 10.97
N CYS A 92 6.85 1.66 11.70
CA CYS A 92 6.58 0.66 12.70
C CYS A 92 5.69 1.21 13.81
N GLY A 93 4.71 0.41 14.24
CA GLY A 93 3.82 0.78 15.36
C GLY A 93 4.54 0.86 16.71
N GLY A 94 5.67 0.18 16.86
CA GLY A 94 6.44 0.12 18.13
C GLY A 94 7.62 1.08 18.20
N CYS A 95 8.15 1.56 17.07
CA CYS A 95 9.31 2.44 16.99
C CYS A 95 9.16 3.46 15.83
N ASN A 96 10.24 4.18 15.52
CA ASN A 96 10.23 5.18 14.44
C ASN A 96 10.82 4.66 13.12
N TYR A 97 11.03 3.36 12.99
CA TYR A 97 11.51 2.78 11.74
C TYR A 97 10.51 3.03 10.61
N GLU A 98 10.99 3.57 9.51
CA GLU A 98 10.19 3.94 8.35
C GLU A 98 10.28 2.84 7.27
N PHE A 99 9.15 2.23 6.92
CA PHE A 99 9.10 1.17 5.91
C PHE A 99 9.06 1.68 4.49
N ASP A 100 8.32 2.75 4.28
CA ASP A 100 8.06 3.30 2.96
C ASP A 100 7.73 4.79 3.06
N SER A 101 8.04 5.52 2.01
CA SER A 101 7.65 6.91 1.90
C SER A 101 7.18 7.24 0.50
N LEU A 102 6.29 8.23 0.41
CA LEU A 102 5.70 8.66 -0.83
C LEU A 102 5.73 10.18 -0.92
N THR A 103 6.38 10.69 -1.96
CA THR A 103 6.26 12.10 -2.31
C THR A 103 4.95 12.34 -3.02
N ILE A 104 4.14 13.25 -2.48
CA ILE A 104 2.89 13.68 -3.09
C ILE A 104 3.17 14.97 -3.84
N PRO A 105 3.02 15.01 -5.16
CA PRO A 105 3.32 16.20 -5.94
C PRO A 105 2.52 17.40 -5.44
N LYS A 106 3.10 18.58 -5.54
CA LYS A 106 2.39 19.84 -5.32
C LYS A 106 1.08 19.87 -6.11
N LYS A 107 0.05 20.52 -5.56
CA LYS A 107 -1.30 20.49 -6.14
C LYS A 107 -1.35 20.97 -7.59
N SER A 108 -0.47 21.90 -7.99
CA SER A 108 -0.36 22.37 -9.37
C SER A 108 0.12 21.28 -10.37
N ASN A 109 0.75 20.21 -9.88
CA ASN A 109 1.24 19.10 -10.69
C ASN A 109 0.34 17.85 -10.60
N GLN A 110 -0.81 17.97 -9.92
CA GLN A 110 -1.81 16.92 -9.85
C GLN A 110 -2.88 17.14 -10.91
N ILE A 111 -3.34 16.04 -11.51
CA ILE A 111 -4.49 16.04 -12.39
C ILE A 111 -5.72 15.76 -11.52
N ILE A 112 -6.60 16.74 -11.41
CA ILE A 112 -7.87 16.56 -10.70
C ILE A 112 -8.91 16.10 -11.71
N VAL A 113 -9.47 14.89 -11.50
CA VAL A 113 -10.53 14.33 -12.33
C VAL A 113 -11.87 14.43 -11.61
N LYS A 114 -12.88 14.90 -12.32
CA LYS A 114 -14.21 15.19 -11.79
C LYS A 114 -15.28 14.22 -12.26
N SER A 115 -14.94 13.33 -13.20
CA SER A 115 -15.83 12.30 -13.73
C SER A 115 -15.06 11.05 -14.16
N TYR A 116 -15.79 9.97 -14.39
CA TYR A 116 -15.23 8.73 -14.94
C TYR A 116 -14.60 8.94 -16.32
N ASP A 117 -15.23 9.73 -17.19
CA ASP A 117 -14.71 10.02 -18.52
C ASP A 117 -13.38 10.80 -18.47
N GLU A 118 -13.25 11.74 -17.55
CA GLU A 118 -11.99 12.44 -17.30
C GLU A 118 -10.90 11.48 -16.79
N LEU A 119 -11.26 10.55 -15.88
CA LEU A 119 -10.34 9.50 -15.44
C LEU A 119 -9.90 8.60 -16.57
N LYS A 120 -10.85 8.18 -17.41
CA LYS A 120 -10.58 7.37 -18.61
C LYS A 120 -9.64 8.08 -19.57
N ALA A 121 -9.87 9.36 -19.83
CA ALA A 121 -9.02 10.17 -20.69
C ALA A 121 -7.60 10.36 -20.09
N ALA A 122 -7.50 10.57 -18.78
CA ALA A 122 -6.21 10.70 -18.11
C ALA A 122 -5.38 9.40 -18.19
N LEU A 123 -6.02 8.25 -17.98
CA LEU A 123 -5.34 6.94 -18.13
C LEU A 123 -4.89 6.67 -19.57
N ALA A 124 -5.73 6.99 -20.55
CA ALA A 124 -5.42 6.81 -21.98
C ALA A 124 -4.24 7.70 -22.43
N LYS A 125 -4.03 8.85 -21.79
CA LYS A 125 -2.91 9.74 -22.08
C LYS A 125 -1.55 9.11 -21.72
N GLY A 126 -1.52 8.19 -20.76
CA GLY A 126 -0.28 7.55 -20.31
C GLY A 126 0.72 8.50 -19.67
N GLY A 127 2.01 8.11 -19.69
CA GLY A 127 3.11 8.89 -19.11
C GLY A 127 3.15 8.86 -17.59
N LYS A 128 3.91 9.80 -16.99
CA LYS A 128 4.03 9.90 -15.53
C LYS A 128 3.01 10.90 -14.98
N GLN A 129 2.05 10.42 -14.19
CA GLN A 129 0.93 11.22 -13.71
C GLN A 129 0.58 10.91 -12.26
N TRP A 130 0.16 11.96 -11.55
CA TRP A 130 -0.56 11.85 -10.28
C TRP A 130 -1.98 12.35 -10.49
N ILE A 131 -2.95 11.46 -10.34
CA ILE A 131 -4.37 11.73 -10.53
C ILE A 131 -5.03 11.76 -9.14
N THR A 132 -5.78 12.79 -8.84
CA THR A 132 -6.60 12.89 -7.62
C THR A 132 -8.07 12.93 -8.02
N ILE A 133 -8.84 11.98 -7.50
CA ILE A 133 -10.28 11.90 -7.75
C ILE A 133 -11.00 13.01 -6.96
N ASN A 134 -11.90 13.72 -7.62
CA ASN A 134 -12.76 14.73 -7.04
C ASN A 134 -14.10 14.81 -7.80
N PHE A 135 -14.83 13.70 -7.85
CA PHE A 135 -16.07 13.59 -8.61
C PHE A 135 -17.11 14.59 -8.17
N THR A 136 -17.66 15.35 -9.12
CA THR A 136 -18.63 16.43 -8.85
C THR A 136 -20.07 15.93 -8.82
N ASN A 137 -20.37 14.83 -9.51
CA ASN A 137 -21.72 14.28 -9.62
C ASN A 137 -21.90 13.00 -8.77
N SER A 138 -21.06 12.82 -7.75
CA SER A 138 -21.13 11.63 -6.91
C SER A 138 -22.29 11.70 -5.93
N TYR A 139 -23.02 10.58 -5.79
CA TYR A 139 -23.98 10.39 -4.73
C TYR A 139 -23.33 9.65 -3.55
N ASN A 140 -23.30 10.24 -2.35
CA ASN A 140 -22.61 9.68 -1.17
C ASN A 140 -21.14 9.29 -1.43
N GLY A 141 -20.43 10.01 -2.30
CA GLY A 141 -19.05 9.74 -2.69
C GLY A 141 -18.89 8.65 -3.75
N TYR A 142 -19.98 8.15 -4.33
CA TYR A 142 -19.95 7.18 -5.42
C TYR A 142 -20.13 7.87 -6.77
N GLU A 143 -19.25 7.57 -7.71
CA GLU A 143 -19.52 7.70 -9.14
C GLU A 143 -20.12 6.38 -9.61
N VAL A 144 -21.40 6.37 -9.91
CA VAL A 144 -22.11 5.21 -10.43
C VAL A 144 -22.09 5.28 -11.95
N ILE A 145 -21.58 4.22 -12.58
CA ILE A 145 -21.50 4.13 -14.03
C ILE A 145 -22.45 3.02 -14.47
N GLU A 146 -23.58 3.45 -15.02
CA GLU A 146 -24.48 2.57 -15.74
C GLU A 146 -23.97 2.39 -17.15
N ASP A 147 -23.52 1.18 -17.46
CA ASP A 147 -22.79 0.92 -18.70
C ASP A 147 -23.64 0.20 -19.74
N SER A 148 -24.23 0.98 -20.62
CA SER A 148 -24.86 0.49 -21.84
C SER A 148 -23.87 0.31 -23.02
N LYS A 149 -22.58 0.56 -22.82
CA LYS A 149 -21.57 0.58 -23.90
C LYS A 149 -20.49 -0.48 -23.66
N ARG A 150 -20.15 -1.23 -24.70
CA ARG A 150 -18.94 -2.07 -24.72
C ARG A 150 -17.68 -1.22 -24.61
N ASN A 151 -16.60 -1.79 -24.08
CA ASN A 151 -15.27 -1.16 -24.01
C ASN A 151 -15.23 0.14 -23.18
N ASN A 152 -16.03 0.20 -22.11
CA ASN A 152 -15.97 1.33 -21.18
C ASN A 152 -15.00 1.08 -20.02
N GLU A 153 -13.97 0.29 -20.24
CA GLU A 153 -12.90 0.01 -19.29
C GLU A 153 -12.02 1.24 -19.07
N LEU A 154 -11.48 1.34 -17.86
CA LEU A 154 -10.35 2.20 -17.54
C LEU A 154 -9.06 1.51 -18.01
N CYS A 155 -8.62 1.82 -19.23
CA CYS A 155 -7.51 1.15 -19.87
C CYS A 155 -6.21 1.93 -19.72
N LEU A 156 -5.14 1.24 -19.26
CA LEU A 156 -3.76 1.73 -19.29
C LEU A 156 -2.96 0.89 -20.29
N ASP A 157 -2.49 1.49 -21.38
CA ASP A 157 -1.77 0.83 -22.46
C ASP A 157 -0.56 1.63 -22.94
N ASP A 158 0.26 2.10 -22.01
CA ASP A 158 1.52 2.79 -22.29
C ASP A 158 2.65 2.14 -21.48
N PRO A 159 3.68 1.53 -22.13
CA PRO A 159 4.76 0.84 -21.42
C PRO A 159 5.64 1.77 -20.57
N LYS A 160 5.58 3.09 -20.81
CA LYS A 160 6.31 4.11 -20.02
C LYS A 160 5.45 4.77 -18.94
N ALA A 161 4.18 4.38 -18.85
CA ALA A 161 3.29 4.97 -17.87
C ALA A 161 3.67 4.59 -16.44
N GLU A 162 3.71 5.60 -15.58
CA GLU A 162 3.81 5.51 -14.12
C GLU A 162 2.70 6.36 -13.51
N ILE A 163 1.52 5.78 -13.38
CA ILE A 163 0.34 6.52 -12.93
C ILE A 163 0.02 6.18 -11.48
N THR A 164 -0.18 7.20 -10.67
CA THR A 164 -0.72 7.05 -9.31
C THR A 164 -2.10 7.70 -9.24
N ILE A 165 -3.10 6.95 -8.78
CA ILE A 165 -4.45 7.43 -8.52
C ILE A 165 -4.66 7.51 -7.01
N ASN A 166 -4.91 8.71 -6.51
CA ASN A 166 -5.44 8.93 -5.16
C ASN A 166 -6.97 8.97 -5.22
N MET A 167 -7.61 7.99 -4.61
CA MET A 167 -9.07 7.88 -4.58
C MET A 167 -9.76 8.97 -3.76
N ASN A 168 -9.03 9.63 -2.84
CA ASN A 168 -9.51 10.80 -2.10
C ASN A 168 -10.91 10.61 -1.50
N LYS A 169 -11.20 9.42 -0.93
CA LYS A 169 -12.48 8.99 -0.37
C LYS A 169 -13.60 8.70 -1.37
N PHE A 170 -13.39 8.97 -2.64
CA PHE A 170 -14.36 8.65 -3.67
C PHE A 170 -14.35 7.16 -4.00
N LYS A 171 -15.42 6.72 -4.61
CA LYS A 171 -15.69 5.32 -4.94
C LYS A 171 -16.16 5.23 -6.37
N ILE A 172 -15.89 4.10 -7.02
CA ILE A 172 -16.39 3.80 -8.35
C ILE A 172 -17.24 2.54 -8.26
N SER A 173 -18.50 2.66 -8.69
CA SER A 173 -19.39 1.53 -8.88
C SER A 173 -19.73 1.42 -10.36
N ARG A 174 -19.53 0.24 -10.93
CA ARG A 174 -19.87 -0.02 -12.32
C ARG A 174 -20.73 -1.27 -12.42
N GLU A 175 -21.82 -1.17 -13.18
CA GLU A 175 -22.65 -2.28 -13.58
C GLU A 175 -22.56 -2.45 -15.09
N THR A 176 -22.31 -3.67 -15.57
CA THR A 176 -22.14 -3.94 -17.00
C THR A 176 -22.70 -5.31 -17.38
N LEU A 177 -23.20 -5.41 -18.59
CA LEU A 177 -23.63 -6.68 -19.20
C LEU A 177 -22.53 -7.30 -20.10
N TYR A 178 -21.38 -6.63 -20.23
CA TYR A 178 -20.32 -7.02 -21.18
C TYR A 178 -19.15 -7.72 -20.48
N ASP A 179 -18.34 -8.45 -21.26
CA ASP A 179 -17.14 -9.17 -20.82
C ASP A 179 -15.92 -8.25 -20.75
N ASP A 180 -15.95 -7.27 -19.86
CA ASP A 180 -14.84 -6.35 -19.63
C ASP A 180 -14.58 -6.17 -18.12
N CYS A 181 -13.43 -5.67 -17.75
CA CYS A 181 -13.06 -5.34 -16.39
C CYS A 181 -13.28 -3.85 -16.12
N LEU A 182 -13.28 -3.45 -14.84
CA LEU A 182 -13.30 -2.02 -14.52
C LEU A 182 -11.97 -1.37 -14.94
N PHE A 183 -10.85 -1.99 -14.59
CA PHE A 183 -9.51 -1.57 -14.99
C PHE A 183 -8.84 -2.65 -15.83
N ASN A 184 -8.28 -2.26 -16.96
CA ASN A 184 -7.51 -3.13 -17.84
C ASN A 184 -6.11 -2.56 -18.03
N ILE A 185 -5.14 -3.10 -17.26
CA ILE A 185 -3.76 -2.66 -17.29
C ILE A 185 -2.98 -3.56 -18.25
N LYS A 186 -2.84 -3.11 -19.50
CA LYS A 186 -2.16 -3.85 -20.56
C LYS A 186 -0.66 -3.67 -20.52
N ARG A 187 -0.17 -2.45 -20.24
CA ARG A 187 1.23 -2.08 -20.17
C ARG A 187 1.41 -0.92 -19.18
N GLY A 188 2.62 -0.79 -18.60
CA GLY A 188 2.94 0.27 -17.68
C GLY A 188 2.63 -0.07 -16.21
N SER A 189 2.73 0.91 -15.35
CA SER A 189 2.56 0.78 -13.91
C SER A 189 1.41 1.66 -13.41
N LEU A 190 0.48 1.04 -12.71
CA LEU A 190 -0.63 1.71 -12.03
C LEU A 190 -0.53 1.50 -10.52
N ARG A 191 -0.56 2.58 -9.76
CA ARG A 191 -0.74 2.56 -8.32
C ARG A 191 -2.08 3.20 -7.98
N ILE A 192 -2.89 2.54 -7.17
CA ILE A 192 -4.14 3.11 -6.65
C ILE A 192 -4.06 3.08 -5.13
N LEU A 193 -4.38 4.20 -4.51
CA LEU A 193 -4.24 4.35 -3.08
C LEU A 193 -5.39 5.16 -2.47
N GLN A 194 -5.66 4.86 -1.20
CA GLN A 194 -6.60 5.56 -0.35
C GLN A 194 -5.88 5.94 0.94
N PHE A 195 -5.57 7.23 1.14
CA PHE A 195 -4.83 7.67 2.31
C PHE A 195 -5.70 7.82 3.56
N ASP A 196 -6.92 8.29 3.38
CA ASP A 196 -7.81 8.54 4.50
C ASP A 196 -8.51 7.26 4.93
N THR A 197 -8.01 6.68 6.01
CA THR A 197 -8.59 5.48 6.62
C THR A 197 -9.73 5.80 7.59
N SER A 198 -9.95 7.06 7.96
CA SER A 198 -10.94 7.45 8.95
C SER A 198 -12.39 7.23 8.50
N SER A 199 -12.64 7.26 7.19
CA SER A 199 -13.95 7.04 6.58
C SER A 199 -14.20 5.61 6.12
N LEU A 200 -13.20 4.74 6.26
CA LEU A 200 -13.31 3.34 5.85
C LEU A 200 -13.96 2.51 6.96
N ASN A 201 -15.26 2.71 7.21
CA ASN A 201 -16.06 1.73 7.92
C ASN A 201 -16.04 0.42 7.13
N ASP A 202 -16.21 -0.73 7.80
CA ASP A 202 -16.14 -2.06 7.17
C ASP A 202 -17.10 -2.24 5.99
N ASN A 203 -18.07 -1.34 5.82
CA ASN A 203 -19.06 -1.32 4.75
C ASN A 203 -18.68 -0.42 3.55
N ASN A 204 -17.57 0.31 3.60
CA ASN A 204 -17.20 1.25 2.54
C ASN A 204 -16.28 0.60 1.51
N THR A 205 -16.86 0.14 0.41
CA THR A 205 -16.16 -0.41 -0.74
C THR A 205 -15.60 0.72 -1.60
N THR A 206 -14.32 0.65 -2.00
CA THR A 206 -13.70 1.62 -2.93
C THR A 206 -14.15 1.35 -4.37
N PHE A 207 -14.21 0.06 -4.73
CA PHE A 207 -14.68 -0.39 -6.04
C PHE A 207 -15.78 -1.42 -5.90
N SER A 208 -16.89 -1.20 -6.59
CA SER A 208 -17.96 -2.17 -6.74
C SER A 208 -18.13 -2.48 -8.22
N PHE A 209 -18.14 -3.76 -8.56
CA PHE A 209 -18.30 -4.20 -9.93
C PHE A 209 -19.36 -5.29 -10.00
N PHE A 210 -20.41 -5.03 -10.78
CA PHE A 210 -21.54 -5.92 -10.94
C PHE A 210 -21.67 -6.34 -12.40
N SER A 211 -21.93 -7.61 -12.63
CA SER A 211 -22.01 -8.13 -13.97
C SER A 211 -22.90 -9.34 -14.15
N GLY A 212 -23.55 -9.45 -15.32
CA GLY A 212 -24.36 -10.59 -15.74
C GLY A 212 -23.61 -11.83 -16.24
N ASN A 213 -22.30 -11.81 -16.48
CA ASN A 213 -21.50 -12.90 -17.08
C ASN A 213 -20.27 -13.31 -16.25
N ASN A 214 -19.71 -14.51 -16.51
CA ASN A 214 -18.78 -15.23 -15.60
C ASN A 214 -17.27 -14.92 -15.72
N ASN A 215 -16.80 -14.00 -16.60
CA ASN A 215 -15.35 -13.80 -16.85
C ASN A 215 -14.89 -12.38 -16.54
N ARG A 216 -15.08 -11.91 -15.31
CA ARG A 216 -14.92 -10.49 -14.99
C ARG A 216 -14.18 -10.26 -13.69
N CYS A 217 -13.58 -9.07 -13.62
CA CYS A 217 -12.81 -8.64 -12.45
C CYS A 217 -12.85 -7.12 -12.33
N ILE A 218 -12.45 -6.61 -11.19
CA ILE A 218 -12.18 -5.18 -11.05
C ILE A 218 -10.91 -4.84 -11.81
N PHE A 219 -9.85 -5.63 -11.63
CA PHE A 219 -8.55 -5.38 -12.21
C PHE A 219 -8.07 -6.56 -13.05
N ASN A 220 -7.78 -6.32 -14.31
CA ASN A 220 -7.05 -7.23 -15.20
C ASN A 220 -5.64 -6.67 -15.44
N VAL A 221 -4.60 -7.44 -15.07
CA VAL A 221 -3.20 -7.02 -15.18
C VAL A 221 -2.49 -7.95 -16.16
N ALA A 222 -2.13 -7.46 -17.32
CA ALA A 222 -1.46 -8.21 -18.35
C ALA A 222 0.01 -8.50 -18.00
N LYS A 223 0.60 -9.49 -18.68
CA LYS A 223 2.04 -9.80 -18.55
C LYS A 223 2.89 -8.57 -18.89
N GLY A 224 3.82 -8.21 -17.99
CA GLY A 224 4.69 -7.05 -18.12
C GLY A 224 4.09 -5.74 -17.61
N ALA A 225 2.82 -5.71 -17.24
CA ALA A 225 2.22 -4.60 -16.53
C ALA A 225 2.38 -4.74 -15.00
N SER A 226 2.18 -3.65 -14.26
CA SER A 226 2.26 -3.63 -12.80
C SER A 226 1.07 -2.93 -12.18
N LEU A 227 0.52 -3.52 -11.12
CA LEU A 227 -0.52 -2.91 -10.28
C LEU A 227 -0.09 -2.93 -8.82
N ARG A 228 -0.19 -1.77 -8.15
CA ARG A 228 -0.04 -1.67 -6.70
C ARG A 228 -1.29 -1.07 -6.09
N LEU A 229 -1.88 -1.76 -5.13
CA LEU A 229 -3.07 -1.33 -4.41
C LEU A 229 -2.72 -1.05 -2.95
N SER A 230 -3.10 0.12 -2.43
CA SER A 230 -2.86 0.49 -1.03
C SER A 230 -4.16 0.96 -0.37
N ASN A 231 -4.62 0.23 0.65
CA ASN A 231 -5.86 0.51 1.39
C ASN A 231 -7.13 0.52 0.51
N ILE A 232 -7.18 -0.33 -0.49
CA ILE A 232 -8.32 -0.46 -1.40
C ILE A 232 -9.23 -1.59 -0.93
N LYS A 233 -10.54 -1.42 -1.07
CA LYS A 233 -11.54 -2.47 -0.87
C LYS A 233 -12.32 -2.68 -2.17
N GLY A 234 -12.29 -3.90 -2.70
CA GLY A 234 -13.00 -4.29 -3.91
C GLY A 234 -14.11 -5.30 -3.62
N VAL A 235 -15.21 -5.20 -4.35
CA VAL A 235 -16.28 -6.22 -4.39
C VAL A 235 -16.68 -6.41 -5.84
N ALA A 236 -16.59 -7.65 -6.32
CA ALA A 236 -17.04 -8.04 -7.65
C ALA A 236 -18.10 -9.14 -7.52
N ARG A 237 -19.31 -8.92 -8.08
CA ARG A 237 -20.46 -9.81 -7.94
C ARG A 237 -21.21 -9.98 -9.26
N SER A 238 -21.81 -11.17 -9.43
CA SER A 238 -22.83 -11.39 -10.46
C SER A 238 -24.16 -10.75 -10.06
N THR A 239 -24.84 -10.13 -11.02
CA THR A 239 -26.21 -9.64 -10.83
C THR A 239 -27.27 -10.74 -10.95
N GLU A 240 -26.96 -11.84 -11.67
CA GLU A 240 -27.93 -12.89 -11.98
C GLU A 240 -27.83 -14.12 -11.07
N PHE A 241 -26.63 -14.47 -10.60
CA PHE A 241 -26.38 -15.78 -9.98
C PHE A 241 -25.81 -15.74 -8.56
N TYR A 242 -25.66 -14.58 -7.94
CA TYR A 242 -25.06 -14.41 -6.60
C TYR A 242 -23.64 -15.00 -6.42
N TYR A 243 -22.90 -15.15 -7.50
CA TYR A 243 -21.51 -15.59 -7.43
C TYR A 243 -20.57 -14.38 -7.27
N ASP A 244 -19.57 -14.54 -6.40
CA ASP A 244 -18.48 -13.59 -6.31
C ASP A 244 -17.44 -13.90 -7.40
N PHE A 245 -16.92 -12.85 -8.04
CA PHE A 245 -15.85 -12.95 -9.03
C PHE A 245 -14.49 -12.61 -8.41
N PRO A 246 -13.37 -13.02 -9.02
CA PRO A 246 -12.07 -12.53 -8.61
C PRO A 246 -12.00 -11.00 -8.77
N CYS A 247 -11.64 -10.29 -7.71
CA CYS A 247 -11.41 -8.85 -7.80
C CYS A 247 -10.23 -8.53 -8.70
N VAL A 248 -9.20 -9.39 -8.73
CA VAL A 248 -7.99 -9.19 -9.51
C VAL A 248 -7.66 -10.46 -10.30
N ILE A 249 -7.45 -10.31 -11.61
CA ILE A 249 -6.83 -11.32 -12.49
C ILE A 249 -5.48 -10.75 -12.91
N SER A 250 -4.37 -11.38 -12.49
CA SER A 250 -3.04 -10.88 -12.80
C SER A 250 -2.17 -11.93 -13.46
N LYS A 251 -1.57 -11.54 -14.60
CA LYS A 251 -0.45 -12.21 -15.28
C LYS A 251 0.84 -11.36 -15.20
N GLY A 252 0.75 -10.19 -14.61
CA GLY A 252 1.83 -9.23 -14.39
C GLY A 252 2.24 -9.14 -12.93
N ASN A 253 2.88 -8.03 -12.56
CA ASN A 253 3.29 -7.77 -11.19
C ASN A 253 2.11 -7.20 -10.37
N LEU A 254 1.80 -7.83 -9.25
CA LEU A 254 0.76 -7.37 -8.34
C LEU A 254 1.35 -7.20 -6.95
N GLN A 255 1.14 -6.02 -6.36
CA GLN A 255 1.43 -5.73 -4.97
C GLN A 255 0.17 -5.20 -4.29
N ILE A 256 -0.19 -5.80 -3.17
CA ILE A 256 -1.35 -5.39 -2.36
C ILE A 256 -0.83 -5.04 -0.97
N ASP A 257 -0.99 -3.77 -0.62
CA ASP A 257 -0.55 -3.20 0.65
C ASP A 257 -1.79 -2.81 1.47
N GLY A 258 -2.31 -3.74 2.26
CA GLY A 258 -3.54 -3.54 3.01
C GLY A 258 -4.80 -3.48 2.12
N GLY A 259 -5.96 -3.61 2.74
CA GLY A 259 -7.25 -3.62 2.04
C GLY A 259 -8.02 -4.91 2.25
N ILE A 260 -9.18 -5.03 1.60
CA ILE A 260 -10.06 -6.20 1.63
C ILE A 260 -10.49 -6.50 0.18
N TYR A 261 -10.35 -7.74 -0.24
CA TYR A 261 -10.63 -8.21 -1.59
C TYR A 261 -11.51 -9.44 -1.60
#